data_ffd6151df3047ee61b2331537675f627
#
_entry.id   ffd6151df3047ee61b2331537675f627
#
_cell.length_a   1.000
_cell.length_b   1.000
_cell.length_c   1.000
_cell.angle_alpha   90.00
_cell.angle_beta   90.00
_cell.angle_gamma   90.00
#
_symmetry.space_group_name_H-M   'P 1'
#
loop_
_entity.id
_entity.type
_entity.pdbx_description
1 polymer ?
#
loop_
_entity_poly.entity_id
_entity_poly.type
_entity_poly.pdbx_seq_one_letter_code
_entity_poly.pdbx_strand_id
1 'polypeptide(L)'
;SSAASDVYKRQLKEQQNRLLITERYEAWETVARKLAHEIKNPLTPIQLSIDSLREKYKNKLNNQSQEFEKYLETINRQIKDIEKLVNEFSNFARMPRPILKRTNISNLTKKSLDFIKMSSKNSINLKVNTEDLFIKGDDDQLNRALINLIKNSEEAFMEMSKKKANFKGIIDIEIDSNNDYIVFRITDNGPGITDAKKAMTPY
;
A
#
# COMPACT_ATOMS: atom_id res chain seq x y z
N SER A 1 10.95 43.26 -22.82
CA SER A 1 11.98 42.18 -22.91
C SER A 1 12.22 41.48 -21.57
N SER A 2 11.98 42.13 -20.43
CA SER A 2 12.15 41.55 -19.08
C SER A 2 11.19 40.38 -18.80
N ALA A 3 9.87 40.57 -19.02
CA ALA A 3 8.87 39.55 -18.72
C ALA A 3 9.05 38.22 -19.49
N ALA A 4 9.44 38.29 -20.77
CA ALA A 4 9.71 37.09 -21.55
C ALA A 4 10.94 36.32 -21.06
N SER A 5 11.98 37.04 -20.59
CA SER A 5 13.16 36.45 -19.96
C SER A 5 12.83 35.73 -18.64
N ASP A 6 11.93 36.32 -17.85
CA ASP A 6 11.52 35.74 -16.56
C ASP A 6 10.65 34.49 -16.74
N VAL A 7 9.74 34.49 -17.72
CA VAL A 7 8.96 33.31 -18.11
C VAL A 7 9.89 32.19 -18.61
N TYR A 8 10.86 32.51 -19.44
CA TYR A 8 11.82 31.49 -19.95
C TYR A 8 12.69 30.91 -18.84
N LYS A 9 13.22 31.74 -17.93
CA LYS A 9 13.98 31.28 -16.74
C LYS A 9 13.15 30.36 -15.84
N ARG A 10 11.86 30.71 -15.65
CA ARG A 10 10.94 29.89 -14.86
C ARG A 10 10.69 28.52 -15.51
N GLN A 11 10.44 28.50 -16.81
CA GLN A 11 10.27 27.25 -17.56
C GLN A 11 11.53 26.38 -17.53
N LEU A 12 12.71 26.98 -17.71
CA LEU A 12 13.99 26.27 -17.65
C LEU A 12 14.23 25.65 -16.26
N LYS A 13 13.93 26.39 -15.20
CA LYS A 13 14.03 25.91 -13.82
C LYS A 13 13.04 24.77 -13.51
N GLU A 14 11.82 24.84 -14.04
CA GLU A 14 10.84 23.76 -13.92
C GLU A 14 11.29 22.50 -14.68
N GLN A 15 11.86 22.65 -15.88
CA GLN A 15 12.42 21.52 -16.63
C GLN A 15 13.60 20.89 -15.91
N GLN A 16 14.52 21.68 -15.38
CA GLN A 16 15.66 21.18 -14.61
C GLN A 16 15.21 20.43 -13.35
N ASN A 17 14.24 20.97 -12.61
CA ASN A 17 13.67 20.29 -11.43
C ASN A 17 12.99 18.95 -11.81
N ARG A 18 12.27 18.91 -12.92
CA ARG A 18 11.66 17.66 -13.41
C ARG A 18 12.70 16.62 -13.77
N LEU A 19 13.79 17.02 -14.43
CA LEU A 19 14.90 16.12 -14.79
C LEU A 19 15.58 15.57 -13.53
N LEU A 20 15.92 16.43 -12.55
CA LEU A 20 16.54 16.01 -11.29
C LEU A 20 15.65 15.04 -10.50
N ILE A 21 14.35 15.27 -10.44
CA ILE A 21 13.38 14.36 -9.81
C ILE A 21 13.38 13.02 -10.54
N THR A 22 13.38 13.04 -11.86
CA THR A 22 13.41 11.85 -12.72
C THR A 22 14.66 11.01 -12.50
N GLU A 23 15.85 11.62 -12.56
CA GLU A 23 17.12 10.91 -12.32
C GLU A 23 17.20 10.31 -10.92
N ARG A 24 16.68 11.01 -9.90
CA ARG A 24 16.58 10.48 -8.53
C ARG A 24 15.67 9.27 -8.45
N TYR A 25 14.53 9.28 -9.14
CA TYR A 25 13.62 8.15 -9.17
C TYR A 25 14.25 6.93 -9.83
N GLU A 26 14.91 7.09 -10.96
CA GLU A 26 15.57 5.98 -11.69
C GLU A 26 16.73 5.37 -10.87
N ALA A 27 17.54 6.22 -10.24
CA ALA A 27 18.60 5.75 -9.35
C ALA A 27 18.02 4.99 -8.14
N TRP A 28 16.95 5.53 -7.55
CA TRP A 28 16.28 4.92 -6.42
C TRP A 28 15.63 3.58 -6.77
N GLU A 29 14.96 3.48 -7.93
CA GLU A 29 14.38 2.22 -8.42
C GLU A 29 15.43 1.11 -8.52
N THR A 30 16.60 1.44 -9.09
CA THR A 30 17.71 0.51 -9.26
C THR A 30 18.25 0.03 -7.90
N VAL A 31 18.48 0.96 -6.97
CA VAL A 31 18.96 0.65 -5.61
C VAL A 31 17.95 -0.20 -4.84
N ALA A 32 16.69 0.17 -4.87
CA ALA A 32 15.64 -0.55 -4.15
C ALA A 32 15.44 -1.97 -4.68
N ARG A 33 15.52 -2.16 -6.00
CA ARG A 33 15.45 -3.49 -6.63
C ARG A 33 16.63 -4.37 -6.17
N LYS A 34 17.83 -3.83 -6.19
CA LYS A 34 19.04 -4.53 -5.75
C LYS A 34 18.94 -4.89 -4.28
N LEU A 35 18.59 -3.96 -3.41
CA LEU A 35 18.42 -4.19 -1.97
C LEU A 35 17.34 -5.25 -1.69
N ALA A 36 16.21 -5.20 -2.39
CA ALA A 36 15.16 -6.21 -2.24
C ALA A 36 15.68 -7.64 -2.55
N HIS A 37 16.46 -7.78 -3.61
CA HIS A 37 17.09 -9.06 -3.94
C HIS A 37 18.14 -9.49 -2.90
N GLU A 38 18.99 -8.57 -2.47
CA GLU A 38 20.03 -8.85 -1.48
C GLU A 38 19.47 -9.18 -0.09
N ILE A 39 18.32 -8.62 0.28
CA ILE A 39 17.64 -8.98 1.55
C ILE A 39 16.91 -10.31 1.44
N LYS A 40 16.28 -10.63 0.30
CA LYS A 40 15.61 -11.92 0.09
C LYS A 40 16.59 -13.11 0.13
N ASN A 41 17.79 -12.92 -0.38
CA ASN A 41 18.79 -13.97 -0.48
C ASN A 41 19.12 -14.64 0.87
N PRO A 42 19.36 -13.94 1.99
CA PRO A 42 19.60 -14.58 3.28
C PRO A 42 18.30 -15.09 3.95
N LEU A 43 17.12 -14.57 3.61
CA LEU A 43 15.87 -15.00 4.25
C LEU A 43 15.51 -16.43 3.90
N THR A 44 15.69 -16.86 2.65
CA THR A 44 15.41 -18.24 2.22
C THR A 44 16.24 -19.28 2.98
N PRO A 45 17.58 -19.17 3.12
CA PRO A 45 18.36 -20.09 3.95
C PRO A 45 17.97 -20.09 5.42
N ILE A 46 17.60 -18.94 5.99
CA ILE A 46 17.14 -18.85 7.37
C ILE A 46 15.83 -19.62 7.54
N GLN A 47 14.88 -19.46 6.61
CA GLN A 47 13.62 -20.20 6.61
C GLN A 47 13.86 -21.71 6.59
N LEU A 48 14.69 -22.18 5.67
CA LEU A 48 15.06 -23.60 5.56
C LEU A 48 15.74 -24.13 6.82
N SER A 49 16.59 -23.32 7.47
CA SER A 49 17.25 -23.68 8.72
C SER A 49 16.25 -23.85 9.85
N ILE A 50 15.24 -22.98 9.94
CA ILE A 50 14.16 -23.06 10.93
C ILE A 50 13.33 -24.32 10.72
N ASP A 51 12.94 -24.61 9.47
CA ASP A 51 12.17 -25.79 9.12
C ASP A 51 12.96 -27.07 9.45
N SER A 52 14.26 -27.09 9.18
CA SER A 52 15.17 -28.18 9.55
C SER A 52 15.31 -28.36 11.06
N LEU A 53 15.38 -27.25 11.82
CA LEU A 53 15.41 -27.29 13.29
C LEU A 53 14.10 -27.85 13.84
N ARG A 54 12.96 -27.41 13.30
CA ARG A 54 11.64 -27.91 13.68
C ARG A 54 11.56 -29.43 13.51
N GLU A 55 11.94 -29.94 12.36
CA GLU A 55 11.88 -31.36 12.05
C GLU A 55 12.83 -32.19 12.91
N LYS A 56 14.09 -31.73 13.07
CA LYS A 56 15.11 -32.41 13.86
C LYS A 56 14.78 -32.54 15.35
N TYR A 57 14.15 -31.52 15.93
CA TYR A 57 13.91 -31.46 17.37
C TYR A 57 12.47 -31.76 17.79
N LYS A 58 11.52 -31.88 16.84
CA LYS A 58 10.10 -32.14 17.10
C LYS A 58 9.85 -33.31 18.07
N ASN A 59 10.65 -34.38 17.99
CA ASN A 59 10.49 -35.59 18.78
C ASN A 59 11.51 -35.71 19.93
N LYS A 60 12.41 -34.72 20.09
CA LYS A 60 13.52 -34.78 21.07
C LYS A 60 13.30 -33.91 22.31
N LEU A 61 12.36 -32.97 22.23
CA LEU A 61 12.13 -31.97 23.27
C LEU A 61 10.89 -32.29 24.12
N ASN A 62 10.83 -33.38 24.81
CA ASN A 62 9.74 -33.80 25.70
C ASN A 62 8.82 -32.63 26.18
N ASN A 63 8.93 -32.17 27.43
CA ASN A 63 8.08 -31.11 28.01
C ASN A 63 8.40 -29.68 27.52
N GLN A 64 9.50 -29.45 26.81
CA GLN A 64 9.89 -28.13 26.28
C GLN A 64 9.52 -27.91 24.81
N SER A 65 8.86 -28.87 24.17
CA SER A 65 8.52 -28.81 22.76
C SER A 65 7.58 -27.64 22.42
N GLN A 66 6.65 -27.30 23.32
CA GLN A 66 5.71 -26.19 23.12
C GLN A 66 6.38 -24.82 23.12
N GLU A 67 7.37 -24.62 23.99
CA GLU A 67 8.11 -23.36 24.07
C GLU A 67 9.02 -23.18 22.85
N PHE A 68 9.69 -24.25 22.46
CA PHE A 68 10.51 -24.30 21.24
C PHE A 68 9.68 -23.98 19.98
N GLU A 69 8.50 -24.58 19.83
CA GLU A 69 7.61 -24.29 18.70
C GLU A 69 7.18 -22.81 18.68
N LYS A 70 6.86 -22.21 19.83
CA LYS A 70 6.52 -20.78 19.91
C LYS A 70 7.67 -19.88 19.45
N TYR A 71 8.92 -20.22 19.76
CA TYR A 71 10.08 -19.47 19.28
C TYR A 71 10.22 -19.59 17.76
N LEU A 72 10.11 -20.81 17.21
CA LEU A 72 10.18 -21.04 15.78
C LEU A 72 9.06 -20.33 15.02
N GLU A 73 7.82 -20.36 15.54
CA GLU A 73 6.69 -19.63 14.97
C GLU A 73 6.92 -18.12 15.00
N THR A 74 7.51 -17.61 16.07
CA THR A 74 7.81 -16.19 16.19
C THR A 74 8.86 -15.77 15.17
N ILE A 75 9.95 -16.54 15.01
CA ILE A 75 10.99 -16.25 14.01
C ILE A 75 10.41 -16.34 12.60
N ASN A 76 9.63 -17.38 12.30
CA ASN A 76 8.98 -17.54 11.00
C ASN A 76 8.05 -16.37 10.66
N ARG A 77 7.30 -15.87 11.64
CA ARG A 77 6.46 -14.69 11.45
C ARG A 77 7.29 -13.46 11.12
N GLN A 78 8.40 -13.23 11.85
CA GLN A 78 9.28 -12.08 11.59
C GLN A 78 9.93 -12.15 10.19
N ILE A 79 10.32 -13.34 9.73
CA ILE A 79 10.85 -13.53 8.38
C ILE A 79 9.79 -13.14 7.34
N LYS A 80 8.56 -13.61 7.50
CA LYS A 80 7.45 -13.27 6.60
C LYS A 80 7.13 -11.77 6.61
N ASP A 81 7.21 -11.13 7.77
CA ASP A 81 7.02 -9.69 7.89
C ASP A 81 8.13 -8.93 7.13
N ILE A 82 9.40 -9.35 7.26
CA ILE A 82 10.51 -8.78 6.50
C ILE A 82 10.33 -9.02 4.99
N GLU A 83 9.94 -10.22 4.56
CA GLU A 83 9.64 -10.50 3.15
C GLU A 83 8.54 -9.60 2.61
N LYS A 84 7.47 -9.38 3.38
CA LYS A 84 6.38 -8.48 3.02
C LYS A 84 6.89 -7.04 2.82
N LEU A 85 7.64 -6.52 3.79
CA LEU A 85 8.24 -5.17 3.72
C LEU A 85 9.16 -5.01 2.51
N VAL A 86 10.02 -5.99 2.25
CA VAL A 86 10.94 -5.97 1.11
C VAL A 86 10.19 -6.01 -0.22
N ASN A 87 9.09 -6.78 -0.30
CA ASN A 87 8.25 -6.83 -1.48
C ASN A 87 7.51 -5.51 -1.72
N GLU A 88 6.96 -4.91 -0.65
CA GLU A 88 6.29 -3.61 -0.72
C GLU A 88 7.26 -2.51 -1.15
N PHE A 89 8.46 -2.49 -0.58
CA PHE A 89 9.53 -1.58 -0.97
C PHE A 89 9.95 -1.74 -2.44
N SER A 90 10.15 -2.98 -2.89
CA SER A 90 10.47 -3.29 -4.29
C SER A 90 9.36 -2.85 -5.25
N ASN A 91 8.10 -3.07 -4.87
CA ASN A 91 6.94 -2.66 -5.66
C ASN A 91 6.78 -1.14 -5.72
N PHE A 92 7.06 -0.45 -4.62
CA PHE A 92 7.10 1.01 -4.58
C PHE A 92 8.18 1.57 -5.50
N ALA A 93 9.38 1.01 -5.44
CA ALA A 93 10.49 1.44 -6.29
C ALA A 93 10.28 1.14 -7.79
N ARG A 94 9.47 0.15 -8.13
CA ARG A 94 9.11 -0.21 -9.52
C ARG A 94 7.93 0.58 -10.06
N MET A 95 7.41 1.55 -9.32
CA MET A 95 6.27 2.31 -9.81
C MET A 95 6.63 3.02 -11.12
N PRO A 96 6.00 2.66 -12.26
CA PRO A 96 6.27 3.34 -13.52
C PRO A 96 5.87 4.81 -13.42
N ARG A 97 6.48 5.64 -14.25
CA ARG A 97 6.07 7.05 -14.36
C ARG A 97 4.57 7.09 -14.67
N PRO A 98 3.81 7.98 -14.02
CA PRO A 98 2.38 8.07 -14.26
C PRO A 98 2.08 8.46 -15.70
N ILE A 99 1.24 7.68 -16.36
CA ILE A 99 0.70 8.00 -17.69
C ILE A 99 -0.60 8.77 -17.47
N LEU A 100 -0.47 10.09 -17.39
CA LEU A 100 -1.62 10.96 -17.13
C LEU A 100 -2.54 11.05 -18.34
N LYS A 101 -3.76 10.58 -18.18
CA LYS A 101 -4.85 10.68 -19.18
C LYS A 101 -6.12 11.24 -18.55
N ARG A 102 -7.10 11.60 -19.41
CA ARG A 102 -8.40 12.01 -18.91
C ARG A 102 -9.14 10.80 -18.37
N THR A 103 -9.26 10.71 -17.06
CA THR A 103 -9.82 9.58 -16.32
C THR A 103 -11.15 9.98 -15.66
N ASN A 104 -12.20 9.20 -15.91
CA ASN A 104 -13.46 9.31 -15.16
C ASN A 104 -13.30 8.58 -13.82
N ILE A 105 -13.20 9.33 -12.73
CA ILE A 105 -12.92 8.77 -11.40
C ILE A 105 -14.08 7.92 -10.86
N SER A 106 -15.31 8.27 -11.18
CA SER A 106 -16.48 7.51 -10.76
C SER A 106 -16.53 6.13 -11.41
N ASN A 107 -16.26 6.06 -12.71
CA ASN A 107 -16.23 4.81 -13.46
C ASN A 107 -15.04 3.92 -13.05
N LEU A 108 -13.88 4.52 -12.83
CA LEU A 108 -12.70 3.81 -12.32
C LEU A 108 -13.01 3.18 -10.97
N THR A 109 -13.57 3.96 -10.04
CA THR A 109 -13.92 3.47 -8.71
C THR A 109 -14.95 2.35 -8.75
N LYS A 110 -16.03 2.49 -9.53
CA LYS A 110 -17.05 1.43 -9.70
C LYS A 110 -16.40 0.12 -10.13
N LYS A 111 -15.60 0.12 -11.21
CA LYS A 111 -14.91 -1.07 -11.72
C LYS A 111 -13.99 -1.72 -10.70
N SER A 112 -13.22 -0.90 -9.96
CA SER A 112 -12.31 -1.39 -8.93
C SER A 112 -13.07 -2.05 -7.77
N LEU A 113 -14.19 -1.46 -7.37
CA LEU A 113 -15.02 -1.99 -6.28
C LEU A 113 -15.76 -3.25 -6.65
N ASP A 114 -16.19 -3.40 -7.89
CA ASP A 114 -16.84 -4.63 -8.35
C ASP A 114 -15.92 -5.84 -8.16
N PHE A 115 -14.63 -5.67 -8.47
CA PHE A 115 -13.63 -6.72 -8.25
C PHE A 115 -13.36 -7.00 -6.78
N ILE A 116 -13.23 -5.95 -5.96
CA ILE A 116 -12.93 -6.08 -4.52
C ILE A 116 -14.12 -6.72 -3.78
N LYS A 117 -15.35 -6.32 -4.09
CA LYS A 117 -16.57 -6.84 -3.47
C LYS A 117 -16.74 -8.35 -3.64
N MET A 118 -16.21 -8.93 -4.72
CA MET A 118 -16.27 -10.38 -4.94
C MET A 118 -15.44 -11.18 -3.91
N SER A 119 -14.42 -10.59 -3.34
CA SER A 119 -13.50 -11.25 -2.39
C SER A 119 -13.65 -10.76 -0.95
N SER A 120 -14.23 -9.58 -0.74
CA SER A 120 -14.40 -9.00 0.59
C SER A 120 -15.60 -9.61 1.34
N LYS A 121 -15.40 -9.86 2.64
CA LYS A 121 -16.47 -10.26 3.58
C LYS A 121 -17.16 -9.05 4.23
N ASN A 122 -16.62 -7.85 4.01
CA ASN A 122 -17.08 -6.61 4.58
C ASN A 122 -18.05 -5.88 3.64
N SER A 123 -18.86 -4.99 4.18
CA SER A 123 -19.75 -4.15 3.39
C SER A 123 -18.99 -2.97 2.82
N ILE A 124 -19.03 -2.80 1.50
CA ILE A 124 -18.40 -1.65 0.82
C ILE A 124 -19.48 -0.91 0.04
N ASN A 125 -19.76 0.32 0.47
CA ASN A 125 -20.76 1.19 -0.12
C ASN A 125 -20.07 2.28 -0.96
N LEU A 126 -20.67 2.61 -2.10
CA LEU A 126 -20.20 3.71 -2.95
C LEU A 126 -21.34 4.70 -3.16
N LYS A 127 -21.09 5.95 -2.82
CA LYS A 127 -21.97 7.08 -3.09
C LYS A 127 -21.27 8.04 -4.05
N VAL A 128 -21.87 8.30 -5.18
CA VAL A 128 -21.38 9.26 -6.18
C VAL A 128 -22.39 10.39 -6.23
N ASN A 129 -22.00 11.58 -5.73
CA ASN A 129 -22.89 12.73 -5.67
C ASN A 129 -22.95 13.49 -7.00
N THR A 130 -21.89 13.38 -7.82
CA THR A 130 -21.79 14.02 -9.13
C THR A 130 -21.27 12.98 -10.13
N GLU A 131 -21.98 12.79 -11.21
CA GLU A 131 -21.53 11.93 -12.32
C GLU A 131 -20.56 12.68 -13.25
N ASP A 132 -19.85 11.92 -14.08
CA ASP A 132 -18.93 12.45 -15.10
C ASP A 132 -17.79 13.35 -14.56
N LEU A 133 -17.26 12.98 -13.41
CA LEU A 133 -16.09 13.63 -12.83
C LEU A 133 -14.81 13.15 -13.50
N PHE A 134 -14.13 14.04 -14.19
CA PHE A 134 -12.88 13.76 -14.90
C PHE A 134 -11.69 14.45 -14.25
N ILE A 135 -10.61 13.69 -14.10
CA ILE A 135 -9.31 14.20 -13.67
C ILE A 135 -8.24 13.85 -14.72
N LYS A 136 -7.10 14.52 -14.64
CA LYS A 136 -5.90 14.11 -15.33
C LYS A 136 -5.11 13.18 -14.42
N GLY A 137 -5.25 11.88 -14.60
CA GLY A 137 -4.71 10.87 -13.71
C GLY A 137 -4.22 9.62 -14.43
N ASP A 138 -3.51 8.78 -13.70
CA ASP A 138 -3.10 7.45 -14.14
C ASP A 138 -4.04 6.42 -13.48
N ASP A 139 -4.78 5.68 -14.29
CA ASP A 139 -5.80 4.74 -13.83
C ASP A 139 -5.21 3.65 -12.92
N ASP A 140 -4.03 3.13 -13.26
CA ASP A 140 -3.41 2.03 -12.52
C ASP A 140 -2.92 2.51 -11.16
N GLN A 141 -2.33 3.70 -11.09
CA GLN A 141 -1.87 4.28 -9.83
C GLN A 141 -3.04 4.67 -8.93
N LEU A 142 -4.09 5.27 -9.49
CA LEU A 142 -5.31 5.60 -8.75
C LEU A 142 -6.01 4.33 -8.22
N ASN A 143 -6.10 3.29 -9.04
CA ASN A 143 -6.65 2.00 -8.63
C ASN A 143 -5.83 1.37 -7.50
N ARG A 144 -4.50 1.38 -7.59
CA ARG A 144 -3.61 0.90 -6.51
C ARG A 144 -3.82 1.67 -5.20
N ALA A 145 -3.94 3.00 -5.29
CA ALA A 145 -4.20 3.83 -4.11
C ALA A 145 -5.52 3.44 -3.44
N LEU A 146 -6.59 3.29 -4.24
CA LEU A 146 -7.90 2.86 -3.75
C LEU A 146 -7.83 1.48 -3.08
N ILE A 147 -7.23 0.50 -3.73
CA ILE A 147 -7.06 -0.85 -3.19
C ILE A 147 -6.28 -0.83 -1.88
N ASN A 148 -5.20 -0.04 -1.79
CA ASN A 148 -4.41 0.06 -0.57
C ASN A 148 -5.20 0.65 0.60
N LEU A 149 -6.00 1.70 0.34
CA LEU A 149 -6.85 2.29 1.38
C LEU A 149 -7.91 1.31 1.88
N ILE A 150 -8.55 0.55 0.98
CA ILE A 150 -9.52 -0.47 1.36
C ILE A 150 -8.85 -1.60 2.16
N LYS A 151 -7.68 -2.07 1.73
CA LYS A 151 -6.91 -3.08 2.47
C LYS A 151 -6.55 -2.64 3.88
N ASN A 152 -6.14 -1.39 4.06
CA ASN A 152 -5.85 -0.83 5.38
C ASN A 152 -7.08 -0.92 6.29
N SER A 153 -8.26 -0.58 5.78
CA SER A 153 -9.52 -0.74 6.53
C SER A 153 -9.80 -2.21 6.86
N GLU A 154 -9.62 -3.13 5.90
CA GLU A 154 -9.84 -4.56 6.12
C GLU A 154 -8.86 -5.17 7.14
N GLU A 155 -7.60 -4.76 7.13
CA GLU A 155 -6.60 -5.16 8.13
C GLU A 155 -7.02 -4.69 9.54
N ALA A 156 -7.50 -3.45 9.67
CA ALA A 156 -8.04 -2.92 10.92
C ALA A 156 -9.27 -3.71 11.41
N PHE A 157 -10.13 -4.14 10.48
CA PHE A 157 -11.29 -4.98 10.80
C PHE A 157 -10.90 -6.37 11.31
N MET A 158 -9.82 -6.97 10.80
CA MET A 158 -9.32 -8.25 11.30
C MET A 158 -8.91 -8.16 12.77
N GLU A 159 -8.32 -7.05 13.20
CA GLU A 159 -7.99 -6.83 14.62
C GLU A 159 -9.25 -6.65 15.48
N MET A 160 -10.24 -5.92 14.96
CA MET A 160 -11.51 -5.74 15.67
C MET A 160 -12.30 -7.04 15.79
N SER A 161 -12.29 -7.88 14.75
CA SER A 161 -12.98 -9.18 14.75
C SER A 161 -12.40 -10.15 15.80
N LYS A 162 -11.10 -10.04 16.11
CA LYS A 162 -10.50 -10.81 17.22
C LYS A 162 -10.99 -10.37 18.59
N LYS A 163 -11.40 -9.10 18.74
CA LYS A 163 -11.87 -8.52 20.01
C LYS A 163 -13.40 -8.59 20.18
N LYS A 164 -14.13 -8.59 19.05
CA LYS A 164 -15.61 -8.58 19.03
C LYS A 164 -16.11 -9.64 18.05
N ALA A 165 -16.68 -10.73 18.56
CA ALA A 165 -17.10 -11.90 17.77
C ALA A 165 -18.09 -11.59 16.62
N ASN A 166 -18.92 -10.54 16.76
CA ASN A 166 -19.93 -10.17 15.77
C ASN A 166 -19.62 -8.85 15.05
N PHE A 167 -18.34 -8.46 14.97
CA PHE A 167 -17.96 -7.24 14.27
C PHE A 167 -18.17 -7.40 12.76
N LYS A 168 -18.88 -6.45 12.17
CA LYS A 168 -19.04 -6.33 10.70
C LYS A 168 -18.35 -5.05 10.24
N GLY A 169 -17.35 -5.20 9.38
CA GLY A 169 -16.67 -4.07 8.77
C GLY A 169 -17.55 -3.38 7.73
N ILE A 170 -17.58 -2.05 7.77
CA ILE A 170 -18.26 -1.20 6.80
C ILE A 170 -17.27 -0.17 6.30
N ILE A 171 -17.17 -0.05 4.98
CA ILE A 171 -16.38 0.97 4.30
C ILE A 171 -17.32 1.79 3.43
N ASP A 172 -17.42 3.08 3.70
CA ASP A 172 -18.20 4.03 2.92
C ASP A 172 -17.26 4.88 2.07
N ILE A 173 -17.47 4.87 0.77
CA ILE A 173 -16.72 5.63 -0.22
C ILE A 173 -17.66 6.67 -0.80
N GLU A 174 -17.27 7.93 -0.71
CA GLU A 174 -18.03 9.05 -1.26
C GLU A 174 -17.17 9.83 -2.26
N ILE A 175 -17.73 10.09 -3.43
CA ILE A 175 -17.12 10.90 -4.48
C ILE A 175 -18.00 12.14 -4.67
N ASP A 176 -17.42 13.31 -4.47
CA ASP A 176 -18.08 14.59 -4.61
C ASP A 176 -17.18 15.58 -5.36
N SER A 177 -17.73 16.70 -5.77
CA SER A 177 -16.98 17.80 -6.37
C SER A 177 -17.39 19.12 -5.76
N ASN A 178 -16.42 19.97 -5.52
CA ASN A 178 -16.63 21.41 -5.37
C ASN A 178 -16.05 22.13 -6.61
N ASN A 179 -16.13 23.45 -6.67
CA ASN A 179 -15.80 24.23 -7.87
C ASN A 179 -14.39 23.95 -8.44
N ASP A 180 -13.42 23.56 -7.61
CA ASP A 180 -12.02 23.44 -8.00
C ASP A 180 -11.45 22.02 -7.84
N TYR A 181 -12.11 21.16 -7.05
CA TYR A 181 -11.55 19.86 -6.66
C TYR A 181 -12.60 18.75 -6.70
N ILE A 182 -12.15 17.55 -7.03
CA ILE A 182 -12.87 16.30 -6.75
C ILE A 182 -12.46 15.83 -5.37
N VAL A 183 -13.43 15.59 -4.51
CA VAL A 183 -13.23 15.08 -3.16
C VAL A 183 -13.57 13.61 -3.14
N PHE A 184 -12.56 12.80 -2.83
CA PHE A 184 -12.68 11.35 -2.64
C PHE A 184 -12.52 11.05 -1.15
N ARG A 185 -13.59 10.59 -0.51
CA ARG A 185 -13.61 10.28 0.92
C ARG A 185 -13.82 8.81 1.14
N ILE A 186 -12.99 8.21 1.98
CA ILE A 186 -13.16 6.85 2.47
C ILE A 186 -13.32 6.92 3.98
N THR A 187 -14.38 6.29 4.47
CA THR A 187 -14.67 6.21 5.91
C THR A 187 -14.90 4.76 6.27
N ASP A 188 -14.31 4.30 7.35
CA ASP A 188 -14.53 2.96 7.89
C ASP A 188 -15.00 3.00 9.34
N ASN A 189 -15.59 1.89 9.81
CA ASN A 189 -16.03 1.71 11.20
C ASN A 189 -15.02 0.93 12.05
N GLY A 190 -13.75 0.94 11.66
CA GLY A 190 -12.64 0.34 12.39
C GLY A 190 -12.26 1.07 13.68
N PRO A 191 -11.14 0.70 14.32
CA PRO A 191 -10.71 1.28 15.60
C PRO A 191 -10.22 2.74 15.49
N GLY A 192 -10.08 3.25 14.26
CA GLY A 192 -9.48 4.56 14.01
C GLY A 192 -7.96 4.59 14.21
N ILE A 193 -7.38 5.76 13.99
CA ILE A 193 -5.94 6.02 14.13
C ILE A 193 -5.74 6.87 15.37
N THR A 194 -5.02 6.33 16.37
CA THR A 194 -4.76 7.03 17.65
C THR A 194 -3.80 8.21 17.50
N ASP A 195 -2.88 8.15 16.53
CA ASP A 195 -1.92 9.21 16.23
C ASP A 195 -1.82 9.43 14.71
N ALA A 196 -2.66 10.33 14.19
CA ALA A 196 -2.71 10.64 12.76
C ALA A 196 -1.39 11.22 12.23
N LYS A 197 -0.63 11.96 13.05
CA LYS A 197 0.68 12.50 12.65
C LYS A 197 1.69 11.38 12.44
N LYS A 198 1.70 10.39 13.32
CA LYS A 198 2.58 9.22 13.22
C LYS A 198 2.23 8.32 12.05
N ALA A 199 0.94 8.20 11.72
CA ALA A 199 0.47 7.43 10.57
C ALA A 199 0.81 8.06 9.21
N MET A 200 1.08 9.37 9.17
CA MET A 200 1.45 10.11 7.95
C MET A 200 2.95 10.34 7.81
N THR A 201 3.76 10.04 8.82
CA THR A 201 5.23 10.15 8.72
C THR A 201 5.77 8.92 8.00
N PRO A 202 6.47 9.10 6.85
CA PRO A 202 7.24 8.02 6.25
C PRO A 202 8.29 7.53 7.27
N TYR A 203 8.51 6.23 7.29
CA TYR A 203 9.56 5.59 8.12
C TYR A 203 10.95 6.14 7.79
#